data_123a2f7ca69b1e2e3792997cd5f596a5
#
_entry.id   123a2f7ca69b1e2e3792997cd5f596a5
#
_cell.length_a   1.000
_cell.length_b   1.000
_cell.length_c   1.000
_cell.angle_alpha   90.00
_cell.angle_beta   90.00
_cell.angle_gamma   90.00
#
_symmetry.space_group_name_H-M   'P 1'
#
loop_
_entity.id
_entity.type
_entity.pdbx_description
1 polymer ?
#
loop_
_entity_poly.entity_id
_entity_poly.type
_entity_poly.pdbx_seq_one_letter_code
_entity_poly.pdbx_strand_id
1 'polypeptide(L)'
;MFCLNFMFVDALLAQQELNLGDVREEHVMMPMRDGNKISAYLYFPTGDGPWPVIFEQRYASLRGKSTREAAARIAKHGFVVALINYRGTHLSEGKWVGYRAMQWGERQDGYDSCEWLAKQSWSTGKVGTFGSSQGGYAQNYLAVTQPPSLVCQYMTDTGLSLFHEGYRIGGTTRPERFKSMESICRNPEDQREVLREWFEHPHYDDYWKAEDCTLHFDKMNVPCVTIGSWYDFMNQGSIASFQGRNTKGGPHSRGHQHLVIGPWLHGRLNKGNRVGGLEYPENAAWPVEEHMVGWFNHYLKGEQNAAEEEPAVRYYVMGAVGEKDAPGNNWRLAKTFPPSTDSTSYYLKADGNLNLNQSTSARGATSYESDPYHPMQIPGRSFPGARDARPFEQQSEVLTFTTKPLIEPVEWTGRVQAEIYLSSTARDTDLIVRVSDVYP
;
A
#
# COMPACT_ATOMS: atom_id res chain seq x y z
N MET A 1 22.81 -7.65 60.00
CA MET A 1 22.97 -6.31 59.43
C MET A 1 23.72 -6.48 58.10
N PHE A 2 22.95 -6.73 57.05
CA PHE A 2 23.49 -6.91 55.71
C PHE A 2 22.95 -5.76 54.83
N CYS A 3 23.85 -4.86 54.43
CA CYS A 3 23.55 -3.80 53.48
C CYS A 3 23.57 -4.38 52.08
N LEU A 4 22.41 -4.42 51.40
CA LEU A 4 22.35 -4.61 49.93
C LEU A 4 22.57 -3.26 49.25
N ASN A 5 23.71 -3.12 48.58
CA ASN A 5 23.95 -2.06 47.62
C ASN A 5 23.19 -2.36 46.31
N PHE A 6 22.13 -1.62 46.04
CA PHE A 6 21.52 -1.55 44.70
C PHE A 6 22.40 -0.64 43.83
N MET A 7 23.16 -1.22 42.92
CA MET A 7 23.73 -0.48 41.81
C MET A 7 22.62 -0.18 40.83
N PHE A 8 22.20 1.08 40.73
CA PHE A 8 21.46 1.59 39.59
C PHE A 8 22.40 1.56 38.37
N VAL A 9 22.15 0.63 37.46
CA VAL A 9 22.72 0.69 36.12
C VAL A 9 21.81 1.63 35.31
N ASP A 10 22.16 2.90 35.27
CA ASP A 10 21.63 3.84 34.30
C ASP A 10 22.04 3.36 32.91
N ALA A 11 21.13 2.63 32.24
CA ALA A 11 21.25 2.40 30.81
C ALA A 11 20.99 3.74 30.12
N LEU A 12 22.04 4.54 29.87
CA LEU A 12 22.06 5.61 28.90
C LEU A 12 21.76 4.97 27.55
N LEU A 13 20.48 4.91 27.16
CA LEU A 13 20.10 4.84 25.76
C LEU A 13 20.65 6.11 25.12
N ALA A 14 21.81 6.01 24.49
CA ALA A 14 22.35 7.07 23.66
C ALA A 14 21.24 7.44 22.66
N GLN A 15 20.61 8.58 22.88
CA GLN A 15 19.69 9.18 21.91
C GLN A 15 20.55 9.44 20.69
N GLN A 16 20.42 8.59 19.68
CA GLN A 16 21.13 8.76 18.42
C GLN A 16 20.81 10.15 17.90
N GLU A 17 21.80 10.99 17.81
CA GLU A 17 21.68 12.40 17.39
C GLU A 17 21.05 12.48 15.99
N LEU A 18 20.08 13.39 15.79
CA LEU A 18 19.44 13.63 14.51
C LEU A 18 20.46 14.22 13.54
N ASN A 19 20.64 13.60 12.37
CA ASN A 19 21.54 14.06 11.34
C ASN A 19 20.80 14.45 10.07
N LEU A 20 20.58 15.73 9.87
CA LEU A 20 20.02 16.29 8.63
C LEU A 20 21.10 16.74 7.64
N GLY A 21 22.37 16.69 8.05
CA GLY A 21 23.48 17.28 7.31
C GLY A 21 23.30 18.79 7.20
N ASP A 22 23.46 19.30 5.99
CA ASP A 22 23.34 20.71 5.62
C ASP A 22 21.91 21.11 5.16
N VAL A 23 20.94 20.21 5.28
CA VAL A 23 19.54 20.43 4.93
C VAL A 23 18.85 21.22 6.04
N ARG A 24 18.20 22.32 5.68
CA ARG A 24 17.42 23.16 6.57
C ARG A 24 16.00 22.60 6.72
N GLU A 25 15.56 22.35 7.95
CA GLU A 25 14.18 21.95 8.27
C GLU A 25 13.38 23.15 8.77
N GLU A 26 12.18 23.34 8.25
CA GLU A 26 11.23 24.34 8.72
C GLU A 26 9.87 23.72 9.01
N HIS A 27 9.20 24.18 10.07
CA HIS A 27 7.80 23.84 10.34
C HIS A 27 6.91 25.01 9.93
N VAL A 28 5.87 24.70 9.16
CA VAL A 28 4.88 25.67 8.69
C VAL A 28 3.47 25.20 8.94
N MET A 29 2.55 26.14 9.05
CA MET A 29 1.11 25.88 9.12
C MET A 29 0.47 26.40 7.83
N MET A 30 0.15 25.47 6.91
CA MET A 30 -0.41 25.79 5.60
C MET A 30 -1.90 26.07 5.71
N PRO A 31 -2.42 27.21 5.20
CA PRO A 31 -3.82 27.53 5.23
C PRO A 31 -4.60 26.70 4.18
N MET A 32 -5.70 26.12 4.59
CA MET A 32 -6.66 25.43 3.73
C MET A 32 -7.82 26.37 3.36
N ARG A 33 -8.61 26.03 2.35
CA ARG A 33 -9.74 26.81 1.84
C ARG A 33 -10.82 27.13 2.87
N ASP A 34 -10.95 26.31 3.90
CA ASP A 34 -11.91 26.47 4.99
C ASP A 34 -11.36 27.24 6.21
N GLY A 35 -10.13 27.78 6.09
CA GLY A 35 -9.46 28.57 7.12
C GLY A 35 -8.69 27.76 8.16
N ASN A 36 -8.83 26.44 8.22
CA ASN A 36 -7.97 25.61 9.06
C ASN A 36 -6.54 25.58 8.54
N LYS A 37 -5.57 25.33 9.41
CA LYS A 37 -4.16 25.23 9.05
C LYS A 37 -3.64 23.85 9.25
N ILE A 38 -2.92 23.32 8.25
CA ILE A 38 -2.34 21.98 8.24
C ILE A 38 -0.83 22.07 8.50
N SER A 39 -0.36 21.24 9.42
CA SER A 39 1.05 21.15 9.81
C SER A 39 1.89 20.47 8.74
N ALA A 40 2.97 21.12 8.33
CA ALA A 40 3.96 20.58 7.41
C ALA A 40 5.38 20.85 7.88
N TYR A 41 6.27 19.91 7.59
CA TYR A 41 7.72 20.04 7.77
C TYR A 41 8.38 20.08 6.40
N LEU A 42 9.08 21.17 6.12
CA LEU A 42 9.76 21.45 4.85
C LEU A 42 11.25 21.23 5.03
N TYR A 43 11.86 20.48 4.12
CA TYR A 43 13.29 20.21 4.07
C TYR A 43 13.87 20.85 2.83
N PHE A 44 14.69 21.87 3.00
CA PHE A 44 15.28 22.64 1.91
C PHE A 44 16.68 22.12 1.56
N PRO A 45 16.96 21.88 0.26
CA PRO A 45 18.33 21.62 -0.17
C PRO A 45 19.23 22.82 0.05
N THR A 46 20.55 22.61 -0.06
CA THR A 46 21.53 23.71 -0.07
C THR A 46 21.50 24.47 -1.41
N GLY A 47 21.97 25.71 -1.37
CA GLY A 47 22.06 26.60 -2.55
C GLY A 47 20.86 27.53 -2.68
N ASP A 48 20.79 28.18 -3.85
CA ASP A 48 19.76 29.15 -4.17
C ASP A 48 18.67 28.50 -5.04
N GLY A 49 17.38 28.69 -4.64
CA GLY A 49 16.23 28.22 -5.40
C GLY A 49 15.98 29.01 -6.69
N PRO A 50 14.84 28.83 -7.35
CA PRO A 50 13.72 27.98 -6.89
C PRO A 50 13.93 26.49 -7.16
N TRP A 51 13.32 25.64 -6.33
CA TRP A 51 13.40 24.18 -6.45
C TRP A 51 12.03 23.57 -6.79
N PRO A 52 11.97 22.44 -7.51
CA PRO A 52 10.77 21.65 -7.57
C PRO A 52 10.45 21.06 -6.21
N VAL A 53 9.17 20.81 -5.98
CA VAL A 53 8.67 20.31 -4.69
C VAL A 53 8.19 18.87 -4.83
N ILE A 54 8.51 18.04 -3.85
CA ILE A 54 7.88 16.74 -3.69
C ILE A 54 7.28 16.61 -2.29
N PHE A 55 6.08 16.05 -2.15
CA PHE A 55 5.49 15.94 -0.84
C PHE A 55 4.83 14.59 -0.57
N GLU A 56 4.83 14.22 0.71
CA GLU A 56 4.05 13.13 1.28
C GLU A 56 3.02 13.70 2.25
N GLN A 57 1.77 13.24 2.15
CA GLN A 57 0.73 13.58 3.11
C GLN A 57 0.21 12.32 3.81
N ARG A 58 0.23 12.30 5.15
CA ARG A 58 -0.13 11.13 5.95
C ARG A 58 -0.60 11.49 7.37
N TYR A 59 -1.33 10.57 8.01
CA TYR A 59 -1.74 10.73 9.41
C TYR A 59 -0.69 10.26 10.42
N ALA A 60 0.25 9.41 10.05
CA ALA A 60 1.31 8.96 10.96
C ALA A 60 2.27 10.09 11.33
N SER A 61 2.99 9.94 12.44
CA SER A 61 3.95 10.92 12.90
C SER A 61 5.03 11.21 11.85
N LEU A 62 5.36 12.50 11.70
CA LEU A 62 6.43 13.00 10.84
C LEU A 62 7.72 13.29 11.62
N ARG A 63 7.69 13.18 12.96
CA ARG A 63 8.79 13.59 13.84
C ARG A 63 9.80 12.50 14.15
N GLY A 64 9.59 11.28 13.66
CA GLY A 64 10.53 10.18 13.83
C GLY A 64 11.89 10.48 13.18
N LYS A 65 13.00 10.14 13.85
CA LYS A 65 14.38 10.36 13.36
C LYS A 65 14.55 9.84 11.93
N SER A 66 14.21 8.58 11.68
CA SER A 66 14.35 7.96 10.35
C SER A 66 13.55 8.65 9.25
N THR A 67 12.37 9.18 9.57
CA THR A 67 11.52 9.94 8.64
C THR A 67 12.18 11.26 8.26
N ARG A 68 12.69 12.00 9.25
CA ARG A 68 13.32 13.29 9.06
C ARG A 68 14.64 13.17 8.28
N GLU A 69 15.45 12.17 8.63
CA GLU A 69 16.71 11.88 7.92
C GLU A 69 16.49 11.40 6.48
N ALA A 70 15.43 10.62 6.24
CA ALA A 70 15.05 10.23 4.88
C ALA A 70 14.61 11.44 4.04
N ALA A 71 13.78 12.32 4.59
CA ALA A 71 13.38 13.55 3.91
C ALA A 71 14.61 14.45 3.59
N ALA A 72 15.55 14.58 4.53
CA ALA A 72 16.78 15.34 4.31
C ALA A 72 17.66 14.71 3.22
N ARG A 73 17.80 13.36 3.20
CA ARG A 73 18.56 12.69 2.12
C ARG A 73 17.97 12.98 0.74
N ILE A 74 16.64 12.89 0.63
CA ILE A 74 15.95 13.16 -0.64
C ILE A 74 16.10 14.65 -1.02
N ALA A 75 16.01 15.56 -0.06
CA ALA A 75 16.18 16.99 -0.32
C ALA A 75 17.56 17.33 -0.91
N LYS A 76 18.63 16.62 -0.53
CA LYS A 76 19.98 16.80 -1.10
C LYS A 76 20.06 16.60 -2.62
N HIS A 77 19.07 15.93 -3.20
CA HIS A 77 18.97 15.80 -4.67
C HIS A 77 18.34 17.05 -5.33
N GLY A 78 18.18 18.17 -4.62
CA GLY A 78 17.71 19.44 -5.17
C GLY A 78 16.19 19.52 -5.29
N PHE A 79 15.47 18.98 -4.32
CA PHE A 79 14.03 19.12 -4.15
C PHE A 79 13.73 19.76 -2.80
N VAL A 80 12.71 20.60 -2.71
CA VAL A 80 12.07 20.83 -1.42
C VAL A 80 11.19 19.64 -1.11
N VAL A 81 11.45 18.97 0.01
CA VAL A 81 10.65 17.84 0.48
C VAL A 81 9.68 18.32 1.54
N ALA A 82 8.38 18.14 1.33
CA ALA A 82 7.37 18.51 2.29
C ALA A 82 6.70 17.26 2.88
N LEU A 83 6.72 17.13 4.20
CA LEU A 83 5.99 16.09 4.94
C LEU A 83 4.80 16.74 5.64
N ILE A 84 3.58 16.29 5.33
CA ILE A 84 2.34 16.95 5.72
C ILE A 84 1.48 16.01 6.55
N ASN A 85 0.98 16.46 7.70
CA ASN A 85 0.03 15.71 8.48
C ASN A 85 -1.40 15.91 7.99
N TYR A 86 -2.25 14.87 8.11
CA TYR A 86 -3.67 15.01 7.84
C TYR A 86 -4.34 15.94 8.85
N ARG A 87 -5.42 16.56 8.42
CA ARG A 87 -6.35 17.36 9.25
C ARG A 87 -6.71 16.64 10.55
N GLY A 88 -6.71 17.35 11.68
CA GLY A 88 -7.09 16.83 12.98
C GLY A 88 -6.10 15.84 13.59
N THR A 89 -4.91 15.69 13.01
CA THR A 89 -3.83 14.86 13.58
C THR A 89 -2.63 15.70 13.98
N HIS A 90 -1.93 15.30 15.02
CA HIS A 90 -0.71 15.96 15.52
C HIS A 90 -0.89 17.48 15.71
N LEU A 91 -0.19 18.30 14.93
CA LEU A 91 -0.29 19.78 15.00
C LEU A 91 -1.29 20.38 13.99
N SER A 92 -1.82 19.56 13.07
CA SER A 92 -2.81 20.01 12.09
C SER A 92 -4.14 20.37 12.76
N GLU A 93 -4.71 21.51 12.39
CA GLU A 93 -5.99 22.00 12.88
C GLU A 93 -7.16 21.24 12.24
N GLY A 94 -8.38 21.59 12.68
CA GLY A 94 -9.63 21.04 12.20
C GLY A 94 -9.99 19.70 12.83
N LYS A 95 -11.16 19.18 12.42
CA LYS A 95 -11.68 17.89 12.86
C LYS A 95 -11.09 16.77 12.01
N TRP A 96 -10.68 15.67 12.64
CA TRP A 96 -10.34 14.45 11.94
C TRP A 96 -11.60 13.82 11.32
N VAL A 97 -11.56 13.54 10.03
CA VAL A 97 -12.67 12.95 9.26
C VAL A 97 -12.18 11.79 8.39
N GLY A 98 -11.13 11.09 8.83
CA GLY A 98 -10.48 10.06 8.03
C GLY A 98 -9.86 10.65 6.77
N TYR A 99 -9.97 9.93 5.68
CA TYR A 99 -9.46 10.36 4.37
C TYR A 99 -10.36 11.37 3.65
N ARG A 100 -11.57 11.66 4.17
CA ARG A 100 -12.55 12.57 3.54
C ARG A 100 -12.06 13.98 3.35
N ALA A 101 -11.07 14.43 4.14
CA ALA A 101 -10.45 15.73 3.93
C ALA A 101 -9.54 15.78 2.70
N MET A 102 -9.12 14.64 2.17
CA MET A 102 -8.14 14.52 1.09
C MET A 102 -8.77 14.43 -0.29
N GLN A 103 -10.05 14.08 -0.35
CA GLN A 103 -10.76 13.79 -1.60
C GLN A 103 -11.38 15.04 -2.25
N TRP A 104 -12.23 14.83 -3.24
CA TRP A 104 -12.90 15.83 -4.08
C TRP A 104 -14.15 16.46 -3.46
N GLY A 105 -14.23 16.55 -2.17
CA GLY A 105 -15.35 17.21 -1.48
C GLY A 105 -15.08 18.69 -1.22
N GLU A 106 -15.71 19.21 -0.18
CA GLU A 106 -15.61 20.62 0.20
C GLU A 106 -14.21 20.99 0.72
N ARG A 107 -13.49 20.06 1.35
CA ARG A 107 -12.22 20.35 2.04
C ARG A 107 -11.00 20.30 1.14
N GLN A 108 -10.77 19.24 0.39
CA GLN A 108 -9.67 19.07 -0.57
C GLN A 108 -8.26 19.45 -0.04
N ASP A 109 -7.90 18.99 1.16
CA ASP A 109 -6.62 19.39 1.80
C ASP A 109 -5.38 19.03 0.95
N GLY A 110 -5.46 17.95 0.16
CA GLY A 110 -4.39 17.57 -0.77
C GLY A 110 -4.18 18.61 -1.87
N TYR A 111 -5.29 19.05 -2.50
CA TYR A 111 -5.27 20.09 -3.54
C TYR A 111 -4.70 21.39 -2.99
N ASP A 112 -5.22 21.84 -1.84
CA ASP A 112 -4.79 23.10 -1.22
C ASP A 112 -3.32 23.07 -0.84
N SER A 113 -2.84 21.94 -0.31
CA SER A 113 -1.41 21.74 0.00
C SER A 113 -0.55 21.79 -1.24
N CYS A 114 -0.93 21.12 -2.33
CA CYS A 114 -0.21 21.11 -3.60
C CYS A 114 -0.07 22.54 -4.15
N GLU A 115 -1.19 23.27 -4.24
CA GLU A 115 -1.20 24.61 -4.81
C GLU A 115 -0.53 25.65 -3.90
N TRP A 116 -0.61 25.47 -2.58
CA TRP A 116 0.14 26.33 -1.65
C TRP A 116 1.64 26.16 -1.83
N LEU A 117 2.14 24.92 -1.89
CA LEU A 117 3.56 24.62 -2.12
C LEU A 117 4.06 25.15 -3.46
N ALA A 118 3.26 25.03 -4.51
CA ALA A 118 3.61 25.52 -5.84
C ALA A 118 3.76 27.04 -5.90
N LYS A 119 2.99 27.79 -5.11
CA LYS A 119 2.96 29.27 -5.11
C LYS A 119 4.05 29.93 -4.28
N GLN A 120 4.88 29.16 -3.56
CA GLN A 120 5.93 29.74 -2.75
C GLN A 120 7.06 30.31 -3.61
N SER A 121 7.68 31.40 -3.17
CA SER A 121 8.76 32.09 -3.91
C SER A 121 9.99 31.21 -4.15
N TRP A 122 10.20 30.21 -3.31
CA TRP A 122 11.27 29.22 -3.43
C TRP A 122 10.89 28.01 -4.30
N SER A 123 9.66 27.93 -4.82
CA SER A 123 9.17 26.82 -5.64
C SER A 123 9.26 27.14 -7.12
N THR A 124 9.59 26.15 -7.95
CA THR A 124 9.48 26.26 -9.42
C THR A 124 8.04 26.20 -9.91
N GLY A 125 7.07 25.95 -9.04
CA GLY A 125 5.66 25.71 -9.39
C GLY A 125 5.37 24.26 -9.81
N LYS A 126 6.39 23.41 -9.96
CA LYS A 126 6.23 21.99 -10.30
C LYS A 126 6.23 21.13 -9.04
N VAL A 127 5.19 20.34 -8.87
CA VAL A 127 4.98 19.51 -7.67
C VAL A 127 4.84 18.04 -8.05
N GLY A 128 5.57 17.18 -7.36
CA GLY A 128 5.41 15.73 -7.38
C GLY A 128 4.95 15.22 -6.02
N THR A 129 4.48 13.98 -5.97
CA THR A 129 4.10 13.33 -4.70
C THR A 129 4.72 11.96 -4.55
N PHE A 130 5.03 11.61 -3.32
CA PHE A 130 5.50 10.27 -2.95
C PHE A 130 4.80 9.79 -1.68
N GLY A 131 4.98 8.53 -1.33
CA GLY A 131 4.48 7.97 -0.08
C GLY A 131 3.92 6.58 -0.22
N SER A 132 3.76 5.93 0.92
CA SER A 132 3.31 4.55 1.04
C SER A 132 1.99 4.47 1.82
N SER A 133 1.18 3.43 1.53
CA SER A 133 -0.01 3.10 2.32
C SER A 133 -0.98 4.27 2.41
N GLN A 134 -1.10 4.88 3.58
CA GLN A 134 -1.90 6.10 3.79
C GLN A 134 -1.48 7.26 2.86
N GLY A 135 -0.17 7.42 2.61
CA GLY A 135 0.36 8.39 1.67
C GLY A 135 0.09 8.01 0.21
N GLY A 136 -0.10 6.74 -0.09
CA GLY A 136 -0.56 6.26 -1.39
C GLY A 136 -2.03 6.60 -1.65
N TYR A 137 -2.91 6.36 -0.67
CA TYR A 137 -4.31 6.81 -0.74
C TYR A 137 -4.42 8.33 -0.96
N ALA A 138 -3.66 9.12 -0.19
CA ALA A 138 -3.64 10.57 -0.36
C ALA A 138 -3.30 10.99 -1.78
N GLN A 139 -2.35 10.30 -2.42
CA GLN A 139 -1.95 10.57 -3.81
C GLN A 139 -3.06 10.23 -4.82
N ASN A 140 -3.78 9.11 -4.61
CA ASN A 140 -4.91 8.76 -5.45
C ASN A 140 -6.04 9.79 -5.34
N TYR A 141 -6.40 10.21 -4.13
CA TYR A 141 -7.39 11.27 -3.91
C TYR A 141 -6.96 12.60 -4.55
N LEU A 142 -5.69 12.98 -4.36
CA LEU A 142 -5.13 14.19 -4.95
C LEU A 142 -5.25 14.19 -6.48
N ALA A 143 -4.92 13.07 -7.13
CA ALA A 143 -4.99 12.97 -8.59
C ALA A 143 -6.42 13.20 -9.12
N VAL A 144 -7.45 12.75 -8.39
CA VAL A 144 -8.86 12.99 -8.73
C VAL A 144 -9.24 14.47 -8.62
N THR A 145 -8.62 15.22 -7.73
CA THR A 145 -8.89 16.68 -7.57
C THR A 145 -8.20 17.54 -8.62
N GLN A 146 -7.27 16.99 -9.42
CA GLN A 146 -6.63 17.62 -10.57
C GLN A 146 -5.94 18.97 -10.27
N PRO A 147 -5.06 19.10 -9.25
CA PRO A 147 -4.36 20.35 -9.05
C PRO A 147 -3.44 20.64 -10.25
N PRO A 148 -3.47 21.87 -10.82
CA PRO A 148 -2.71 22.20 -12.01
C PRO A 148 -1.19 22.12 -11.83
N SER A 149 -0.70 22.22 -10.60
CA SER A 149 0.74 22.15 -10.29
C SER A 149 1.26 20.73 -10.11
N LEU A 150 0.38 19.71 -10.06
CA LEU A 150 0.77 18.31 -9.91
C LEU A 150 1.29 17.76 -11.24
N VAL A 151 2.56 17.35 -11.28
CA VAL A 151 3.24 16.89 -12.50
C VAL A 151 3.34 15.38 -12.57
N CYS A 152 3.70 14.71 -11.48
CA CYS A 152 3.87 13.25 -11.43
C CYS A 152 3.75 12.71 -10.01
N GLN A 153 3.58 11.38 -9.89
CA GLN A 153 3.41 10.70 -8.61
C GLN A 153 4.30 9.46 -8.51
N TYR A 154 4.69 9.10 -7.29
CA TYR A 154 5.43 7.88 -6.96
C TYR A 154 4.83 7.27 -5.71
N MET A 155 4.07 6.19 -5.83
CA MET A 155 3.36 5.59 -4.71
C MET A 155 3.72 4.13 -4.49
N THR A 156 3.68 3.71 -3.24
CA THR A 156 3.97 2.34 -2.86
C THR A 156 2.87 1.76 -1.97
N ASP A 157 2.56 0.48 -2.14
CA ASP A 157 1.61 -0.27 -1.31
C ASP A 157 0.30 0.49 -1.10
N THR A 158 -0.36 0.88 -2.19
CA THR A 158 -1.54 1.77 -2.17
C THR A 158 -2.84 1.04 -2.45
N GLY A 159 -3.96 1.63 -2.00
CA GLY A 159 -5.32 1.27 -2.37
C GLY A 159 -6.06 2.44 -3.03
N LEU A 160 -7.27 2.17 -3.48
CA LEU A 160 -8.17 3.10 -4.17
C LEU A 160 -9.49 3.27 -3.45
N SER A 161 -9.95 2.24 -2.75
CA SER A 161 -11.23 2.21 -2.07
C SER A 161 -11.03 1.78 -0.62
N LEU A 162 -11.52 2.58 0.29
CA LEU A 162 -11.47 2.25 1.72
C LEU A 162 -12.40 1.09 2.07
N PHE A 163 -13.45 0.88 1.28
CA PHE A 163 -14.35 -0.25 1.45
C PHE A 163 -13.73 -1.58 0.97
N HIS A 164 -13.05 -1.59 -0.18
CA HIS A 164 -12.58 -2.84 -0.78
C HIS A 164 -11.23 -3.31 -0.26
N GLU A 165 -10.28 -2.40 0.03
CA GLU A 165 -8.92 -2.78 0.43
C GLU A 165 -8.46 -2.16 1.75
N GLY A 166 -9.06 -1.06 2.19
CA GLY A 166 -8.60 -0.29 3.34
C GLY A 166 -9.19 -0.76 4.66
N TYR A 167 -10.40 -0.35 4.92
CA TYR A 167 -11.11 -0.59 6.19
C TYR A 167 -11.86 -1.90 6.21
N ARG A 168 -12.34 -2.33 5.06
CA ARG A 168 -12.97 -3.63 4.88
C ARG A 168 -12.16 -4.45 3.89
N ILE A 169 -12.23 -5.76 4.00
CA ILE A 169 -11.74 -6.72 3.02
C ILE A 169 -12.80 -7.80 2.89
N GLY A 170 -13.34 -7.97 1.68
CA GLY A 170 -14.45 -8.92 1.47
C GLY A 170 -15.70 -8.59 2.29
N GLY A 171 -15.95 -7.31 2.60
CA GLY A 171 -17.07 -6.91 3.46
C GLY A 171 -16.76 -6.91 4.96
N THR A 172 -15.71 -7.62 5.40
CA THR A 172 -15.32 -7.77 6.81
C THR A 172 -14.61 -6.54 7.34
N THR A 173 -15.03 -6.00 8.48
CA THR A 173 -14.36 -4.90 9.18
C THR A 173 -13.12 -5.38 9.93
N ARG A 174 -12.18 -4.47 10.14
CA ARG A 174 -10.96 -4.69 10.95
C ARG A 174 -10.89 -3.67 12.09
N PRO A 175 -11.76 -3.76 13.11
CA PRO A 175 -11.92 -2.73 14.14
C PRO A 175 -10.64 -2.51 14.96
N GLU A 176 -9.89 -3.55 15.26
CA GLU A 176 -8.67 -3.46 16.07
C GLU A 176 -7.61 -2.54 15.45
N ARG A 177 -7.51 -2.54 14.12
CA ARG A 177 -6.57 -1.69 13.41
C ARG A 177 -6.91 -0.21 13.58
N PHE A 178 -8.18 0.12 13.56
CA PHE A 178 -8.62 1.52 13.51
C PHE A 178 -8.77 2.15 14.88
N LYS A 179 -9.01 1.37 15.92
CA LYS A 179 -9.00 1.84 17.29
C LYS A 179 -7.66 2.51 17.65
N SER A 180 -6.55 2.00 17.17
CA SER A 180 -5.23 2.59 17.41
C SER A 180 -5.07 4.00 16.85
N MET A 181 -5.90 4.41 15.89
CA MET A 181 -5.86 5.76 15.30
C MET A 181 -6.35 6.84 16.26
N GLU A 182 -7.07 6.50 17.32
CA GLU A 182 -7.45 7.46 18.37
C GLU A 182 -6.23 8.18 18.96
N SER A 183 -5.08 7.50 19.05
CA SER A 183 -3.85 8.06 19.63
C SER A 183 -3.16 9.13 18.79
N ILE A 184 -3.47 9.22 17.50
CA ILE A 184 -2.88 10.21 16.59
C ILE A 184 -3.79 11.42 16.38
N CYS A 185 -5.09 11.29 16.69
CA CYS A 185 -6.04 12.39 16.58
C CYS A 185 -5.84 13.41 17.71
N ARG A 186 -5.96 14.68 17.41
CA ARG A 186 -5.98 15.74 18.43
C ARG A 186 -7.16 15.58 19.38
N ASN A 187 -8.31 15.14 18.83
CA ASN A 187 -9.48 14.77 19.59
C ASN A 187 -9.80 13.29 19.30
N PRO A 188 -9.60 12.37 20.25
CA PRO A 188 -9.91 10.95 20.04
C PRO A 188 -11.36 10.66 19.70
N GLU A 189 -12.30 11.52 20.09
CA GLU A 189 -13.72 11.35 19.79
C GLU A 189 -13.99 11.44 18.27
N ASP A 190 -13.21 12.22 17.54
CA ASP A 190 -13.34 12.33 16.09
C ASP A 190 -13.13 10.95 15.42
N GLN A 191 -12.16 10.16 15.90
CA GLN A 191 -11.94 8.80 15.38
C GLN A 191 -13.08 7.85 15.75
N ARG A 192 -13.62 7.97 16.95
CA ARG A 192 -14.77 7.15 17.38
C ARG A 192 -16.00 7.45 16.54
N GLU A 193 -16.21 8.72 16.18
CA GLU A 193 -17.28 9.13 15.27
C GLU A 193 -17.10 8.53 13.88
N VAL A 194 -15.89 8.61 13.29
CA VAL A 194 -15.57 7.97 12.02
C VAL A 194 -15.84 6.45 12.08
N LEU A 195 -15.47 5.78 13.18
CA LEU A 195 -15.75 4.35 13.35
C LEU A 195 -17.25 4.06 13.44
N ARG A 196 -18.04 4.89 14.15
CA ARG A 196 -19.50 4.75 14.20
C ARG A 196 -20.11 4.84 12.80
N GLU A 197 -19.73 5.85 12.01
CA GLU A 197 -20.18 6.00 10.63
C GLU A 197 -19.87 4.75 9.78
N TRP A 198 -18.68 4.16 9.93
CA TRP A 198 -18.34 2.95 9.19
C TRP A 198 -19.20 1.74 9.56
N PHE A 199 -19.61 1.63 10.82
CA PHE A 199 -20.52 0.56 11.26
C PHE A 199 -21.96 0.81 10.82
N GLU A 200 -22.40 2.08 10.70
CA GLU A 200 -23.70 2.47 10.17
C GLU A 200 -23.82 2.18 8.66
N HIS A 201 -22.68 2.06 7.95
CA HIS A 201 -22.61 1.75 6.54
C HIS A 201 -21.95 0.36 6.30
N PRO A 202 -22.64 -0.76 6.64
CA PRO A 202 -22.06 -2.10 6.51
C PRO A 202 -21.90 -2.57 5.06
N HIS A 203 -22.60 -1.97 4.11
CA HIS A 203 -22.62 -2.32 2.70
C HIS A 203 -21.94 -1.24 1.85
N TYR A 204 -21.57 -1.59 0.61
CA TYR A 204 -21.04 -0.63 -0.35
C TYR A 204 -22.16 0.27 -0.89
N ASP A 205 -22.41 1.35 -0.19
CA ASP A 205 -23.42 2.37 -0.48
C ASP A 205 -22.80 3.70 -0.93
N ASP A 206 -23.60 4.75 -1.01
CA ASP A 206 -23.14 6.07 -1.45
C ASP A 206 -22.15 6.73 -0.46
N TYR A 207 -22.16 6.31 0.82
CA TYR A 207 -21.18 6.74 1.80
C TYR A 207 -19.75 6.31 1.35
N TRP A 208 -19.57 5.04 0.95
CA TRP A 208 -18.30 4.51 0.50
C TRP A 208 -17.92 4.91 -0.92
N LYS A 209 -18.92 5.04 -1.81
CA LYS A 209 -18.69 5.55 -3.18
C LYS A 209 -18.10 6.94 -3.20
N ALA A 210 -18.45 7.79 -2.22
CA ALA A 210 -17.86 9.11 -2.05
C ALA A 210 -16.35 9.06 -1.73
N GLU A 211 -15.82 7.92 -1.34
CA GLU A 211 -14.40 7.68 -1.03
C GLU A 211 -13.73 6.71 -2.01
N ASP A 212 -14.39 6.33 -3.09
CA ASP A 212 -13.89 5.33 -4.03
C ASP A 212 -13.27 5.97 -5.28
N CYS A 213 -11.94 5.99 -5.31
CA CYS A 213 -11.18 6.49 -6.45
C CYS A 213 -11.40 5.67 -7.74
N THR A 214 -11.86 4.42 -7.65
CA THR A 214 -12.10 3.58 -8.83
C THR A 214 -13.19 4.13 -9.75
N LEU A 215 -14.06 4.98 -9.21
CA LEU A 215 -15.13 5.66 -9.94
C LEU A 215 -14.66 6.91 -10.70
N HIS A 216 -13.39 7.31 -10.54
CA HIS A 216 -12.88 8.60 -11.01
C HIS A 216 -11.53 8.52 -11.74
N PHE A 217 -11.21 7.38 -12.35
CA PHE A 217 -9.97 7.24 -13.12
C PHE A 217 -9.83 8.25 -14.25
N ASP A 218 -10.94 8.64 -14.88
CA ASP A 218 -10.99 9.64 -15.95
C ASP A 218 -10.43 11.01 -15.54
N LYS A 219 -10.44 11.31 -14.25
CA LYS A 219 -9.88 12.55 -13.69
C LYS A 219 -8.39 12.45 -13.38
N MET A 220 -7.84 11.25 -13.23
CA MET A 220 -6.43 11.05 -12.94
C MET A 220 -5.61 11.27 -14.22
N ASN A 221 -4.83 12.36 -14.30
CA ASN A 221 -4.19 12.80 -15.52
C ASN A 221 -2.70 13.11 -15.35
N VAL A 222 -1.98 12.30 -14.60
CA VAL A 222 -0.53 12.47 -14.39
C VAL A 222 0.20 11.13 -14.50
N PRO A 223 1.48 11.14 -14.96
CA PRO A 223 2.37 9.99 -14.88
C PRO A 223 2.53 9.47 -13.45
N CYS A 224 2.63 8.16 -13.30
CA CYS A 224 2.77 7.57 -11.98
C CYS A 224 3.56 6.25 -12.00
N VAL A 225 4.46 6.09 -11.04
CA VAL A 225 5.00 4.80 -10.63
C VAL A 225 4.17 4.28 -9.47
N THR A 226 3.63 3.08 -9.61
CA THR A 226 2.94 2.34 -8.55
C THR A 226 3.76 1.09 -8.21
N ILE A 227 4.19 0.97 -6.96
CA ILE A 227 4.90 -0.21 -6.47
C ILE A 227 3.99 -0.98 -5.54
N GLY A 228 3.81 -2.26 -5.81
CA GLY A 228 3.05 -3.19 -4.97
C GLY A 228 3.95 -4.29 -4.39
N SER A 229 3.46 -4.94 -3.37
CA SER A 229 4.15 -6.03 -2.68
C SER A 229 3.29 -7.29 -2.70
N TRP A 230 3.85 -8.45 -3.10
CA TRP A 230 3.08 -9.70 -3.18
C TRP A 230 2.45 -10.12 -1.85
N TYR A 231 3.08 -9.79 -0.73
CA TYR A 231 2.59 -10.09 0.61
C TYR A 231 1.87 -8.89 1.25
N ASP A 232 1.32 -8.00 0.43
CA ASP A 232 0.55 -6.84 0.90
C ASP A 232 -0.94 -7.04 0.68
N PHE A 233 -1.74 -6.72 1.69
CA PHE A 233 -3.20 -6.74 1.61
C PHE A 233 -3.76 -5.65 0.66
N MET A 234 -2.99 -4.62 0.33
CA MET A 234 -3.36 -3.56 -0.61
C MET A 234 -2.87 -3.84 -2.05
N ASN A 235 -2.20 -4.97 -2.31
CA ASN A 235 -1.62 -5.22 -3.62
C ASN A 235 -2.65 -5.18 -4.75
N GLN A 236 -3.88 -5.66 -4.50
CA GLN A 236 -4.98 -5.56 -5.46
C GLN A 236 -5.29 -4.10 -5.82
N GLY A 237 -5.27 -3.20 -4.83
CA GLY A 237 -5.47 -1.76 -5.05
C GLY A 237 -4.32 -1.13 -5.83
N SER A 238 -3.07 -1.53 -5.57
CA SER A 238 -1.90 -1.07 -6.34
C SER A 238 -2.01 -1.49 -7.81
N ILE A 239 -2.39 -2.74 -8.07
CA ILE A 239 -2.62 -3.24 -9.45
C ILE A 239 -3.77 -2.49 -10.11
N ALA A 240 -4.89 -2.31 -9.42
CA ALA A 240 -6.05 -1.61 -9.95
C ALA A 240 -5.77 -0.13 -10.23
N SER A 241 -4.91 0.52 -9.41
CA SER A 241 -4.46 1.90 -9.65
C SER A 241 -3.71 2.00 -10.97
N PHE A 242 -2.73 1.13 -11.21
CA PHE A 242 -2.02 1.08 -12.48
C PHE A 242 -2.97 0.83 -13.66
N GLN A 243 -3.81 -0.22 -13.58
CA GLN A 243 -4.71 -0.59 -14.65
C GLN A 243 -5.70 0.52 -15.00
N GLY A 244 -6.35 1.08 -13.98
CA GLY A 244 -7.37 2.11 -14.16
C GLY A 244 -6.79 3.40 -14.74
N ARG A 245 -5.67 3.86 -14.20
CA ARG A 245 -4.96 5.05 -14.68
C ARG A 245 -4.45 4.86 -16.11
N ASN A 246 -3.93 3.67 -16.44
CA ASN A 246 -3.38 3.39 -17.77
C ASN A 246 -4.46 3.25 -18.83
N THR A 247 -5.65 2.75 -18.51
CA THR A 247 -6.71 2.44 -19.47
C THR A 247 -7.81 3.50 -19.53
N LYS A 248 -8.15 4.11 -18.40
CA LYS A 248 -9.28 5.04 -18.22
C LYS A 248 -8.84 6.45 -17.80
N GLY A 249 -7.58 6.64 -17.45
CA GLY A 249 -7.03 7.93 -17.03
C GLY A 249 -7.05 8.98 -18.16
N GLY A 250 -6.72 10.22 -17.81
CA GLY A 250 -6.56 11.30 -18.76
C GLY A 250 -5.40 11.07 -19.74
N PRO A 251 -5.26 11.93 -20.78
CA PRO A 251 -4.26 11.74 -21.82
C PRO A 251 -2.80 11.74 -21.32
N HIS A 252 -2.48 12.49 -20.26
CA HIS A 252 -1.14 12.47 -19.65
C HIS A 252 -0.92 11.31 -18.67
N SER A 253 -1.96 10.53 -18.37
CA SER A 253 -1.89 9.34 -17.53
C SER A 253 -1.69 8.09 -18.39
N ARG A 254 -2.51 7.93 -19.44
CA ARG A 254 -2.48 6.74 -20.30
C ARG A 254 -1.15 6.60 -21.02
N GLY A 255 -0.52 5.44 -20.89
CA GLY A 255 0.80 5.14 -21.46
C GLY A 255 1.99 5.63 -20.61
N HIS A 256 1.74 6.36 -19.53
CA HIS A 256 2.76 6.90 -18.61
C HIS A 256 2.60 6.35 -17.18
N GLN A 257 2.14 5.12 -17.09
CA GLN A 257 1.99 4.41 -15.82
C GLN A 257 2.98 3.26 -15.75
N HIS A 258 3.64 3.12 -14.62
CA HIS A 258 4.58 2.03 -14.36
C HIS A 258 4.13 1.26 -13.13
N LEU A 259 4.19 -0.07 -13.22
CA LEU A 259 3.88 -0.98 -12.13
C LEU A 259 5.10 -1.83 -11.81
N VAL A 260 5.53 -1.80 -10.56
CA VAL A 260 6.57 -2.69 -10.03
C VAL A 260 5.95 -3.53 -8.92
N ILE A 261 6.05 -4.87 -9.00
CA ILE A 261 5.56 -5.76 -7.94
C ILE A 261 6.68 -6.72 -7.53
N GLY A 262 7.07 -6.68 -6.26
CA GLY A 262 8.10 -7.55 -5.73
C GLY A 262 7.66 -8.39 -4.52
N PRO A 263 8.49 -9.32 -4.06
CA PRO A 263 8.17 -10.24 -2.99
C PRO A 263 8.39 -9.59 -1.62
N TRP A 264 7.68 -8.49 -1.35
CA TRP A 264 7.84 -7.70 -0.13
C TRP A 264 6.58 -7.73 0.74
N LEU A 265 6.73 -7.23 1.96
CA LEU A 265 5.65 -6.94 2.90
C LEU A 265 5.23 -5.48 2.78
N HIS A 266 4.02 -5.18 3.21
CA HIS A 266 3.49 -3.82 3.34
C HIS A 266 4.47 -2.87 4.03
N GLY A 267 4.88 -1.80 3.35
CA GLY A 267 5.82 -0.80 3.84
C GLY A 267 7.23 -1.32 4.11
N ARG A 268 7.66 -2.40 3.46
CA ARG A 268 8.96 -3.05 3.69
C ARG A 268 9.85 -3.15 2.46
N LEU A 269 9.55 -2.43 1.39
CA LEU A 269 10.28 -2.47 0.12
C LEU A 269 11.81 -2.34 0.26
N ASN A 270 12.25 -1.46 1.14
CA ASN A 270 13.66 -1.10 1.35
C ASN A 270 14.25 -1.73 2.62
N LYS A 271 13.62 -2.75 3.18
CA LYS A 271 14.05 -3.40 4.44
C LYS A 271 14.58 -4.82 4.26
N GLY A 272 15.19 -5.06 3.10
CA GLY A 272 15.76 -6.35 2.73
C GLY A 272 14.76 -7.26 2.03
N ASN A 273 15.22 -8.44 1.70
CA ASN A 273 14.56 -9.48 0.92
C ASN A 273 13.87 -10.56 1.78
N ARG A 274 13.82 -10.37 3.10
CA ARG A 274 13.22 -11.31 4.02
C ARG A 274 11.74 -11.05 4.24
N VAL A 275 10.92 -12.08 4.02
CA VAL A 275 9.46 -12.03 4.11
C VAL A 275 8.96 -13.18 4.99
N GLY A 276 8.73 -12.90 6.26
CA GLY A 276 8.37 -13.93 7.23
C GLY A 276 9.48 -14.96 7.42
N GLY A 277 9.20 -16.20 7.07
CA GLY A 277 10.15 -17.34 7.13
C GLY A 277 11.04 -17.48 5.89
N LEU A 278 10.75 -16.75 4.81
CA LEU A 278 11.50 -16.85 3.55
C LEU A 278 12.50 -15.69 3.40
N GLU A 279 13.63 -15.98 2.78
CA GLU A 279 14.64 -15.00 2.40
C GLU A 279 14.94 -15.14 0.90
N TYR A 280 14.39 -14.22 0.12
CA TYR A 280 14.55 -14.20 -1.34
C TYR A 280 15.99 -13.82 -1.72
N PRO A 281 16.49 -14.20 -2.92
CA PRO A 281 17.77 -13.75 -3.42
C PRO A 281 17.92 -12.23 -3.46
N GLU A 282 19.15 -11.73 -3.45
CA GLU A 282 19.45 -10.30 -3.46
C GLU A 282 18.82 -9.54 -4.64
N ASN A 283 18.62 -10.21 -5.77
CA ASN A 283 17.97 -9.63 -6.94
C ASN A 283 16.49 -9.24 -6.69
N ALA A 284 15.88 -9.68 -5.59
CA ALA A 284 14.56 -9.25 -5.17
C ALA A 284 14.53 -7.83 -4.57
N ALA A 285 15.68 -7.25 -4.28
CA ALA A 285 15.77 -5.87 -3.80
C ALA A 285 15.39 -4.88 -4.92
N TRP A 286 14.78 -3.75 -4.50
CA TRP A 286 14.45 -2.65 -5.40
C TRP A 286 15.08 -1.35 -4.90
N PRO A 287 15.78 -0.59 -5.74
CA PRO A 287 16.45 0.65 -5.34
C PRO A 287 15.46 1.81 -5.27
N VAL A 288 14.54 1.77 -4.29
CA VAL A 288 13.38 2.68 -4.19
C VAL A 288 13.78 4.15 -4.26
N GLU A 289 14.77 4.56 -3.47
CA GLU A 289 15.15 5.98 -3.35
C GLU A 289 15.81 6.47 -4.65
N GLU A 290 16.74 5.69 -5.20
CA GLU A 290 17.41 6.01 -6.47
C GLU A 290 16.42 6.09 -7.64
N HIS A 291 15.55 5.11 -7.76
CA HIS A 291 14.52 5.07 -8.79
C HIS A 291 13.53 6.24 -8.65
N MET A 292 13.10 6.55 -7.44
CA MET A 292 12.21 7.68 -7.16
C MET A 292 12.86 9.03 -7.50
N VAL A 293 14.12 9.21 -7.13
CA VAL A 293 14.88 10.42 -7.46
C VAL A 293 15.04 10.57 -8.98
N GLY A 294 15.36 9.48 -9.69
CA GLY A 294 15.42 9.45 -11.16
C GLY A 294 14.09 9.86 -11.80
N TRP A 295 12.97 9.33 -11.29
CA TRP A 295 11.62 9.68 -11.73
C TRP A 295 11.34 11.18 -11.57
N PHE A 296 11.60 11.76 -10.40
CA PHE A 296 11.37 13.17 -10.16
C PHE A 296 12.35 14.09 -10.90
N ASN A 297 13.60 13.68 -11.10
CA ASN A 297 14.55 14.43 -11.93
C ASN A 297 14.04 14.55 -13.36
N HIS A 298 13.50 13.45 -13.92
CA HIS A 298 12.93 13.48 -15.25
C HIS A 298 11.73 14.44 -15.34
N TYR A 299 10.68 14.21 -14.56
CA TYR A 299 9.43 14.94 -14.70
C TYR A 299 9.46 16.37 -14.16
N LEU A 300 10.16 16.62 -13.05
CA LEU A 300 10.16 17.92 -12.41
C LEU A 300 11.28 18.84 -12.88
N LYS A 301 12.45 18.26 -13.22
CA LYS A 301 13.62 19.02 -13.66
C LYS A 301 13.85 18.93 -15.18
N GLY A 302 13.22 17.98 -15.87
CA GLY A 302 13.39 17.79 -17.32
C GLY A 302 14.70 17.10 -17.68
N GLU A 303 15.30 16.36 -16.76
CA GLU A 303 16.52 15.59 -17.02
C GLU A 303 16.21 14.40 -17.94
N GLN A 304 17.05 14.19 -18.96
CA GLN A 304 16.96 13.02 -19.82
C GLN A 304 17.58 11.84 -19.08
N ASN A 305 16.77 10.83 -18.80
CA ASN A 305 17.18 9.59 -18.14
C ASN A 305 16.28 8.43 -18.55
N ALA A 306 16.49 7.24 -17.97
CA ALA A 306 15.77 6.02 -18.34
C ALA A 306 14.30 5.98 -17.85
N ALA A 307 13.76 7.01 -17.21
CA ALA A 307 12.40 6.98 -16.65
C ALA A 307 11.31 6.79 -17.71
N GLU A 308 11.52 7.32 -18.95
CA GLU A 308 10.59 7.12 -20.07
C GLU A 308 10.74 5.76 -20.75
N GLU A 309 11.90 5.14 -20.64
CA GLU A 309 12.22 3.85 -21.26
C GLU A 309 11.89 2.66 -20.34
N GLU A 310 11.48 2.94 -19.10
CA GLU A 310 11.09 1.90 -18.17
C GLU A 310 9.92 1.07 -18.70
N PRO A 311 9.97 -0.27 -18.55
CA PRO A 311 8.86 -1.11 -18.96
C PRO A 311 7.60 -0.74 -18.15
N ALA A 312 6.44 -0.77 -18.80
CA ALA A 312 5.17 -0.44 -18.14
C ALA A 312 4.89 -1.35 -16.92
N VAL A 313 5.36 -2.60 -16.98
CA VAL A 313 5.20 -3.55 -15.88
C VAL A 313 6.50 -4.31 -15.64
N ARG A 314 6.89 -4.38 -14.38
CA ARG A 314 7.95 -5.22 -13.86
C ARG A 314 7.42 -5.98 -12.64
N TYR A 315 7.46 -7.31 -12.68
CA TYR A 315 7.00 -8.12 -11.56
C TYR A 315 7.97 -9.25 -11.25
N TYR A 316 8.08 -9.58 -9.98
CA TYR A 316 8.95 -10.65 -9.51
C TYR A 316 8.18 -11.96 -9.46
N VAL A 317 8.64 -12.95 -10.20
CA VAL A 317 8.12 -14.31 -10.10
C VAL A 317 8.80 -14.99 -8.92
N MET A 318 8.00 -15.30 -7.89
CA MET A 318 8.47 -16.02 -6.71
C MET A 318 8.67 -17.50 -7.06
N GLY A 319 9.71 -18.11 -6.49
CA GLY A 319 10.03 -19.54 -6.62
C GLY A 319 10.55 -20.09 -5.30
N ALA A 320 10.92 -21.34 -5.28
CA ALA A 320 11.48 -21.99 -4.11
C ALA A 320 12.71 -21.23 -3.60
N VAL A 321 12.72 -20.95 -2.30
CA VAL A 321 13.80 -20.22 -1.65
C VAL A 321 14.82 -21.21 -1.09
N GLY A 322 16.10 -20.94 -1.33
CA GLY A 322 17.20 -21.81 -0.91
C GLY A 322 17.58 -22.91 -1.93
N GLU A 323 16.84 -23.01 -3.03
CA GLU A 323 17.16 -23.91 -4.14
C GLU A 323 17.89 -23.14 -5.26
N LYS A 324 19.10 -23.59 -5.60
CA LYS A 324 19.97 -22.88 -6.54
C LYS A 324 19.40 -22.74 -7.95
N ASP A 325 18.68 -23.74 -8.43
CA ASP A 325 18.19 -23.83 -9.79
C ASP A 325 16.64 -23.80 -9.86
N ALA A 326 15.99 -23.24 -8.82
CA ALA A 326 14.53 -23.11 -8.79
C ALA A 326 14.03 -22.26 -9.96
N PRO A 327 13.03 -22.71 -10.71
CA PRO A 327 12.37 -21.89 -11.73
C PRO A 327 11.59 -20.78 -11.03
N GLY A 328 11.97 -19.54 -11.23
CA GLY A 328 11.42 -18.39 -10.52
C GLY A 328 12.52 -17.56 -9.89
N ASN A 329 12.20 -16.82 -8.85
CA ASN A 329 13.12 -15.90 -8.18
C ASN A 329 13.79 -14.92 -9.15
N ASN A 330 13.01 -14.41 -10.10
CA ASN A 330 13.50 -13.46 -11.09
C ASN A 330 12.41 -12.48 -11.54
N TRP A 331 12.86 -11.37 -12.12
CA TRP A 331 11.99 -10.34 -12.66
C TRP A 331 11.50 -10.70 -14.05
N ARG A 332 10.24 -10.39 -14.32
CA ARG A 332 9.61 -10.40 -15.64
C ARG A 332 9.19 -8.99 -16.03
N LEU A 333 9.18 -8.75 -17.33
CA LEU A 333 8.73 -7.49 -17.93
C LEU A 333 7.47 -7.75 -18.75
N ALA A 334 6.52 -6.83 -18.69
CA ALA A 334 5.30 -6.91 -19.49
C ALA A 334 4.81 -5.51 -19.88
N LYS A 335 3.92 -5.44 -20.86
CA LYS A 335 3.23 -4.20 -21.26
C LYS A 335 1.97 -3.94 -20.44
N THR A 336 1.37 -4.99 -19.92
CA THR A 336 0.14 -4.97 -19.13
C THR A 336 0.26 -5.90 -17.95
N PHE A 337 -0.56 -5.69 -16.91
CA PHE A 337 -0.73 -6.65 -15.83
C PHE A 337 -2.22 -6.97 -15.63
N PRO A 338 -2.64 -8.26 -15.53
CA PRO A 338 -1.77 -9.42 -15.75
C PRO A 338 -1.16 -9.43 -17.15
N PRO A 339 -0.04 -10.11 -17.36
CA PRO A 339 0.46 -10.38 -18.69
C PRO A 339 -0.53 -11.27 -19.44
N SER A 340 -0.40 -11.36 -20.78
CA SER A 340 -1.20 -12.30 -21.56
C SER A 340 -0.85 -13.73 -21.12
N THR A 341 -1.84 -14.43 -20.56
CA THR A 341 -1.71 -15.79 -20.05
C THR A 341 -2.96 -16.60 -20.39
N ASP A 342 -2.81 -17.91 -20.51
CA ASP A 342 -3.94 -18.82 -20.67
C ASP A 342 -4.55 -19.15 -19.31
N SER A 343 -5.89 -19.13 -19.24
CA SER A 343 -6.59 -19.55 -18.03
C SER A 343 -6.63 -21.07 -17.93
N THR A 344 -6.23 -21.61 -16.79
CA THR A 344 -6.29 -23.04 -16.51
C THR A 344 -7.26 -23.31 -15.36
N SER A 345 -8.24 -24.17 -15.60
CA SER A 345 -9.23 -24.55 -14.59
C SER A 345 -8.80 -25.81 -13.84
N TYR A 346 -8.80 -25.73 -12.52
CA TYR A 346 -8.65 -26.86 -11.63
C TYR A 346 -9.97 -27.15 -10.93
N TYR A 347 -10.33 -28.42 -10.81
CA TYR A 347 -11.59 -28.84 -10.27
C TYR A 347 -11.43 -29.47 -8.89
N LEU A 348 -12.19 -28.96 -7.92
CA LEU A 348 -12.28 -29.49 -6.55
C LEU A 348 -13.03 -30.83 -6.59
N LYS A 349 -12.48 -31.88 -5.96
CA LYS A 349 -13.06 -33.21 -5.89
C LYS A 349 -13.48 -33.54 -4.46
N ALA A 350 -14.53 -34.32 -4.32
CA ALA A 350 -15.07 -34.73 -3.02
C ALA A 350 -14.07 -35.52 -2.14
N ASP A 351 -13.06 -36.11 -2.74
CA ASP A 351 -11.98 -36.83 -2.05
C ASP A 351 -10.78 -35.98 -1.64
N GLY A 352 -10.90 -34.66 -1.75
CA GLY A 352 -9.83 -33.71 -1.42
C GLY A 352 -8.75 -33.51 -2.52
N ASN A 353 -8.95 -34.14 -3.68
CA ASN A 353 -8.07 -33.92 -4.82
C ASN A 353 -8.40 -32.61 -5.56
N LEU A 354 -7.39 -32.01 -6.14
CA LEU A 354 -7.47 -30.88 -7.09
C LEU A 354 -6.85 -31.31 -8.42
N ASN A 355 -7.59 -31.25 -9.51
CA ASN A 355 -7.05 -31.69 -10.81
C ASN A 355 -7.69 -30.98 -12.02
N LEU A 356 -7.11 -31.17 -13.20
CA LEU A 356 -7.53 -30.51 -14.44
C LEU A 356 -8.81 -31.14 -15.06
N ASN A 357 -9.20 -32.33 -14.64
CA ASN A 357 -10.32 -33.01 -15.24
C ASN A 357 -11.63 -32.70 -14.50
N GLN A 358 -12.62 -32.18 -15.19
CA GLN A 358 -13.96 -32.05 -14.63
C GLN A 358 -14.53 -33.43 -14.29
N SER A 359 -15.19 -33.56 -13.14
CA SER A 359 -15.83 -34.83 -12.78
C SER A 359 -17.03 -35.08 -13.69
N THR A 360 -17.11 -36.28 -14.25
CA THR A 360 -18.30 -36.79 -14.98
C THR A 360 -19.26 -37.52 -14.07
N SER A 361 -18.87 -37.81 -12.84
CA SER A 361 -19.68 -38.54 -11.85
C SER A 361 -20.54 -37.60 -11.01
N ALA A 362 -21.55 -38.18 -10.37
CA ALA A 362 -22.57 -37.49 -9.60
C ALA A 362 -22.04 -36.46 -8.61
N ARG A 363 -22.83 -35.42 -8.38
CA ARG A 363 -22.60 -34.30 -7.51
C ARG A 363 -22.13 -34.74 -6.12
N GLY A 364 -20.91 -34.46 -5.79
CA GLY A 364 -20.37 -34.57 -4.42
C GLY A 364 -20.56 -33.26 -3.67
N ALA A 365 -20.72 -33.33 -2.37
CA ALA A 365 -20.68 -32.18 -1.48
C ALA A 365 -19.71 -32.51 -0.34
N THR A 366 -18.92 -31.49 0.04
CA THR A 366 -18.11 -31.53 1.23
C THR A 366 -18.66 -30.47 2.19
N SER A 367 -18.79 -30.81 3.46
CA SER A 367 -19.33 -29.92 4.47
C SER A 367 -18.36 -29.71 5.62
N TYR A 368 -18.43 -28.57 6.25
CA TYR A 368 -17.71 -28.22 7.48
C TYR A 368 -18.61 -27.36 8.36
N GLU A 369 -18.30 -27.29 9.62
CA GLU A 369 -18.97 -26.41 10.56
C GLU A 369 -18.12 -25.15 10.76
N SER A 370 -18.76 -23.97 10.63
CA SER A 370 -18.12 -22.68 10.89
C SER A 370 -18.77 -22.07 12.13
N ASP A 371 -17.97 -21.87 13.18
CA ASP A 371 -18.41 -21.23 14.42
C ASP A 371 -17.85 -19.80 14.49
N PRO A 372 -18.69 -18.75 14.36
CA PRO A 372 -18.24 -17.36 14.43
C PRO A 372 -17.73 -16.94 15.82
N TYR A 373 -18.04 -17.71 16.87
CA TYR A 373 -17.51 -17.47 18.22
C TYR A 373 -16.11 -18.06 18.42
N HIS A 374 -15.73 -19.03 17.62
CA HIS A 374 -14.43 -19.68 17.62
C HIS A 374 -13.84 -19.69 16.22
N PRO A 375 -13.55 -18.51 15.63
CA PRO A 375 -13.06 -18.42 14.26
C PRO A 375 -11.71 -19.09 14.12
N MET A 376 -11.46 -19.67 12.97
CA MET A 376 -10.18 -20.29 12.63
C MET A 376 -9.03 -19.30 12.83
N GLN A 377 -7.90 -19.80 13.35
CA GLN A 377 -6.74 -18.99 13.69
C GLN A 377 -5.76 -18.94 12.51
N ILE A 378 -5.54 -17.74 11.97
CA ILE A 378 -4.55 -17.52 10.92
C ILE A 378 -3.16 -17.40 11.59
N PRO A 379 -2.12 -18.13 11.11
CA PRO A 379 -0.78 -18.04 11.65
C PRO A 379 -0.22 -16.62 11.56
N GLY A 380 0.24 -16.11 12.68
CA GLY A 380 0.81 -14.77 12.79
C GLY A 380 -0.23 -13.68 13.05
N ARG A 381 0.28 -12.45 13.26
CA ARG A 381 -0.54 -11.23 13.41
C ARG A 381 -0.59 -10.48 12.08
N SER A 382 -1.12 -9.26 12.06
CA SER A 382 -1.12 -8.41 10.87
C SER A 382 0.25 -8.39 10.17
N PHE A 383 0.27 -8.57 8.86
CA PHE A 383 1.45 -8.61 7.98
C PHE A 383 2.48 -9.71 8.32
N PRO A 384 2.06 -10.96 8.48
CA PRO A 384 2.96 -12.04 8.90
C PRO A 384 4.00 -12.41 7.83
N GLY A 385 3.77 -12.10 6.56
CA GLY A 385 4.56 -12.59 5.43
C GLY A 385 4.37 -14.10 5.22
N ALA A 386 5.35 -14.72 4.58
CA ALA A 386 5.34 -16.16 4.36
C ALA A 386 5.48 -16.94 5.67
N ARG A 387 4.60 -17.92 5.83
CA ARG A 387 4.54 -18.77 7.02
C ARG A 387 4.18 -20.19 6.63
N ASP A 388 4.55 -21.14 7.49
CA ASP A 388 4.06 -22.50 7.40
C ASP A 388 2.53 -22.52 7.58
N ALA A 389 1.82 -22.93 6.55
CA ALA A 389 0.35 -22.95 6.53
C ALA A 389 -0.25 -24.23 7.14
N ARG A 390 0.53 -25.30 7.37
CA ARG A 390 0.05 -26.58 7.88
C ARG A 390 -0.77 -26.47 9.18
N PRO A 391 -0.36 -25.66 10.21
CA PRO A 391 -1.19 -25.51 11.40
C PRO A 391 -2.55 -24.86 11.15
N PHE A 392 -2.65 -24.03 10.10
CA PHE A 392 -3.92 -23.45 9.67
C PHE A 392 -4.76 -24.47 8.90
N GLU A 393 -4.16 -25.19 7.97
CA GLU A 393 -4.83 -26.13 7.08
C GLU A 393 -5.34 -27.41 7.79
N GLN A 394 -4.85 -27.67 9.01
CA GLN A 394 -5.29 -28.80 9.86
C GLN A 394 -6.51 -28.47 10.74
N GLN A 395 -7.02 -27.24 10.72
CA GLN A 395 -8.22 -26.89 11.48
C GLN A 395 -9.48 -27.47 10.81
N SER A 396 -10.46 -27.80 11.61
CA SER A 396 -11.69 -28.48 11.15
C SER A 396 -12.54 -27.67 10.17
N GLU A 397 -12.41 -26.33 10.23
CA GLU A 397 -13.12 -25.39 9.37
C GLU A 397 -12.42 -25.14 8.03
N VAL A 398 -11.27 -25.77 7.80
CA VAL A 398 -10.48 -25.59 6.59
C VAL A 398 -10.58 -26.82 5.71
N LEU A 399 -11.15 -26.65 4.52
CA LEU A 399 -11.15 -27.68 3.49
C LEU A 399 -9.95 -27.51 2.57
N THR A 400 -9.15 -28.56 2.42
CA THR A 400 -7.99 -28.58 1.54
C THR A 400 -8.23 -29.45 0.31
N PHE A 401 -7.76 -28.97 -0.84
CA PHE A 401 -7.79 -29.71 -2.11
C PHE A 401 -6.39 -29.61 -2.71
N THR A 402 -5.76 -30.78 -2.93
CA THR A 402 -4.34 -30.82 -3.30
C THR A 402 -4.14 -31.51 -4.64
N THR A 403 -3.27 -30.99 -5.49
CA THR A 403 -2.86 -31.66 -6.71
C THR A 403 -1.92 -32.82 -6.39
N LYS A 404 -1.75 -33.74 -7.34
CA LYS A 404 -0.56 -34.59 -7.33
C LYS A 404 0.69 -33.70 -7.51
N PRO A 405 1.87 -34.16 -7.09
CA PRO A 405 3.12 -33.45 -7.39
C PRO A 405 3.18 -33.09 -8.87
N LEU A 406 3.53 -31.84 -9.14
CA LEU A 406 3.67 -31.34 -10.51
C LEU A 406 4.90 -32.02 -11.15
N ILE A 407 4.76 -32.43 -12.41
CA ILE A 407 5.83 -33.05 -13.18
C ILE A 407 6.74 -31.97 -13.81
N GLU A 408 6.11 -30.87 -14.21
CA GLU A 408 6.76 -29.70 -14.82
C GLU A 408 6.47 -28.46 -13.99
N PRO A 409 7.39 -27.48 -13.94
CA PRO A 409 7.16 -26.21 -13.28
C PRO A 409 5.95 -25.47 -13.87
N VAL A 410 5.17 -24.84 -13.02
CA VAL A 410 4.03 -24.02 -13.41
C VAL A 410 4.23 -22.60 -12.88
N GLU A 411 4.18 -21.60 -13.75
CA GLU A 411 4.14 -20.18 -13.36
C GLU A 411 2.68 -19.71 -13.33
N TRP A 412 2.22 -19.26 -12.16
CA TRP A 412 0.92 -18.63 -11.99
C TRP A 412 1.10 -17.12 -11.89
N THR A 413 0.64 -16.43 -12.90
CA THR A 413 0.72 -14.97 -12.93
C THR A 413 -0.61 -14.39 -13.38
N GLY A 414 -1.24 -13.64 -12.52
CA GLY A 414 -2.53 -13.03 -12.80
C GLY A 414 -3.55 -13.27 -11.70
N ARG A 415 -4.83 -13.10 -12.07
CA ARG A 415 -5.93 -13.18 -11.11
C ARG A 415 -6.34 -14.63 -10.88
N VAL A 416 -6.25 -15.07 -9.62
CA VAL A 416 -6.86 -16.33 -9.20
C VAL A 416 -8.34 -16.12 -8.96
N GLN A 417 -9.18 -17.02 -9.50
CA GLN A 417 -10.64 -17.01 -9.34
C GLN A 417 -11.10 -18.37 -8.81
N ALA A 418 -12.11 -18.36 -7.94
CA ALA A 418 -12.78 -19.57 -7.49
C ALA A 418 -14.28 -19.45 -7.79
N GLU A 419 -14.85 -20.49 -8.37
CA GLU A 419 -16.29 -20.67 -8.56
C GLU A 419 -16.75 -21.77 -7.63
N ILE A 420 -17.58 -21.42 -6.64
CA ILE A 420 -17.99 -22.32 -5.57
C ILE A 420 -19.51 -22.30 -5.46
N TYR A 421 -20.13 -23.51 -5.50
CA TYR A 421 -21.55 -23.69 -5.22
C TYR A 421 -21.69 -23.95 -3.73
N LEU A 422 -22.32 -23.03 -3.01
CA LEU A 422 -22.42 -23.01 -1.56
C LEU A 422 -23.91 -23.18 -1.13
N SER A 423 -24.13 -23.95 -0.07
CA SER A 423 -25.33 -23.87 0.74
C SER A 423 -24.97 -23.74 2.21
N SER A 424 -25.72 -22.98 2.99
CA SER A 424 -25.48 -22.75 4.40
C SER A 424 -26.77 -22.84 5.20
N THR A 425 -26.68 -23.29 6.45
CA THR A 425 -27.78 -23.23 7.43
C THR A 425 -27.88 -21.80 8.06
N ALA A 426 -26.85 -20.99 7.96
CA ALA A 426 -26.85 -19.59 8.37
C ALA A 426 -27.39 -18.68 7.26
N ARG A 427 -27.84 -17.49 7.64
CA ARG A 427 -28.33 -16.47 6.70
C ARG A 427 -27.21 -15.81 5.91
N ASP A 428 -26.03 -15.78 6.48
CA ASP A 428 -24.85 -15.15 5.94
C ASP A 428 -23.59 -15.93 6.35
N THR A 429 -22.57 -15.92 5.49
CA THR A 429 -21.28 -16.55 5.76
C THR A 429 -20.21 -15.96 4.83
N ASP A 430 -19.00 -15.81 5.35
CA ASP A 430 -17.83 -15.43 4.57
C ASP A 430 -17.10 -16.69 4.08
N LEU A 431 -16.62 -16.64 2.85
CA LEU A 431 -15.81 -17.70 2.27
C LEU A 431 -14.45 -17.14 1.84
N ILE A 432 -13.39 -17.72 2.35
CA ILE A 432 -12.01 -17.32 2.01
C ILE A 432 -11.35 -18.47 1.26
N VAL A 433 -10.84 -18.17 0.07
CA VAL A 433 -10.08 -19.12 -0.74
C VAL A 433 -8.60 -18.71 -0.71
N ARG A 434 -7.75 -19.69 -0.40
CA ARG A 434 -6.30 -19.55 -0.44
C ARG A 434 -5.70 -20.53 -1.43
N VAL A 435 -4.68 -20.09 -2.14
CA VAL A 435 -3.81 -20.98 -2.92
C VAL A 435 -2.48 -21.09 -2.16
N SER A 436 -2.06 -22.32 -1.92
CA SER A 436 -0.79 -22.62 -1.24
C SER A 436 0.12 -23.42 -2.16
N ASP A 437 1.39 -23.12 -2.15
CA ASP A 437 2.43 -23.97 -2.72
C ASP A 437 2.83 -25.02 -1.67
N VAL A 438 2.77 -26.28 -2.05
CA VAL A 438 3.06 -27.42 -1.15
C VAL A 438 4.44 -27.96 -1.50
N TYR A 439 5.41 -27.69 -0.65
CA TYR A 439 6.76 -28.24 -0.74
C TYR A 439 6.76 -29.71 -0.33
N PRO A 440 7.64 -30.55 -0.94
CA PRO A 440 7.83 -31.96 -0.61
C PRO A 440 8.17 -32.22 0.86
#